data_57405e2a8fea443b16d04a82a0bccf4a
#
_entry.id   57405e2a8fea443b16d04a82a0bccf4a
#
_cell.length_a   1.000
_cell.length_b   1.000
_cell.length_c   1.000
_cell.angle_alpha   90.00
_cell.angle_beta   90.00
_cell.angle_gamma   90.00
#
_symmetry.space_group_name_H-M   'P 1'
#
loop_
_entity.id
_entity.type
_entity.pdbx_description
1 polymer ?
#
loop_
_entity_poly.entity_id
_entity_poly.type
_entity_poly.pdbx_seq_one_letter_code
_entity_poly.pdbx_strand_id
1 'polypeptide(L)'
;MNSASRAAAAATGWPDARGRYGAFGGRYVPETLVPALDRLQSGVERFLKDAEFQAEFTHELKTWAGRPTALSHAPTLSKRWGAEVWLKREDLAHTGAHKINNAVGQTLLAKRLGAKRIIAETGAGQHGVASAAAAARLGLPCVVYMGAVDVQRQAPNVGRMQLLGATVVPVTSGDATLRAAIDEALRDWVSDPNGTYYNLGSAVGPHPYPYLVRELQAVIGREARAQMLESAGALPDAAVACVGGGSNAIGLFHPFLGDAAVKLIGVEAGGRGAGLGDNAASLTFGTPGVLQGSYTLILQDAFGQVRETHSVSAGLDYSGVGPEHAYLMKSGRAVYESATDDEALDALAECAKCEGILPAIESAHAFFGARRYAATHPGARILVGCSGRGDKDMSILQSTLLKVFHEPV
;
A
#
# COMPACT_ATOMS: atom_id res chain seq x y z
N MET A 1 4.12 -4.06 32.99
CA MET A 1 3.99 -3.78 31.54
C MET A 1 2.69 -3.04 31.31
N ASN A 2 2.71 -1.84 30.71
CA ASN A 2 1.50 -1.11 30.37
C ASN A 2 0.79 -1.79 29.18
N SER A 3 -0.44 -1.36 28.87
CA SER A 3 -1.26 -1.93 27.79
C SER A 3 -0.56 -1.90 26.41
N ALA A 4 0.19 -0.83 26.13
CA ALA A 4 0.94 -0.67 24.88
C ALA A 4 2.10 -1.68 24.75
N SER A 5 2.78 -2.00 25.85
CA SER A 5 3.88 -2.99 25.87
C SER A 5 3.35 -4.42 25.65
N ARG A 6 2.16 -4.73 26.17
CA ARG A 6 1.47 -6.02 25.91
C ARG A 6 0.98 -6.10 24.46
N ALA A 7 0.45 -5.01 23.92
CA ALA A 7 0.02 -4.94 22.51
C ALA A 7 1.20 -5.08 21.54
N ALA A 8 2.34 -4.45 21.83
CA ALA A 8 3.56 -4.59 21.03
C ALA A 8 4.08 -6.02 21.02
N ALA A 9 4.16 -6.69 22.16
CA ALA A 9 4.60 -8.09 22.25
C ALA A 9 3.61 -9.06 21.56
N ALA A 10 2.31 -8.79 21.62
CA ALA A 10 1.32 -9.58 20.92
C ALA A 10 1.36 -9.42 19.40
N ALA A 11 1.80 -8.26 18.87
CA ALA A 11 1.80 -7.98 17.44
C ALA A 11 2.92 -8.70 16.65
N THR A 12 3.98 -9.17 17.30
CA THR A 12 5.13 -9.79 16.63
C THR A 12 4.96 -11.26 16.25
N GLY A 13 3.95 -11.94 16.78
CA GLY A 13 3.69 -13.38 16.54
C GLY A 13 2.64 -13.69 15.46
N TRP A 14 2.18 -12.70 14.69
CA TRP A 14 1.13 -12.89 13.70
C TRP A 14 1.65 -13.00 12.27
N PRO A 15 0.92 -13.69 11.37
CA PRO A 15 -0.37 -14.39 11.59
C PRO A 15 -0.20 -15.74 12.31
N ASP A 16 -1.30 -16.28 12.86
CA ASP A 16 -1.35 -17.65 13.37
C ASP A 16 -1.28 -18.70 12.23
N ALA A 17 -1.25 -19.98 12.58
CA ALA A 17 -1.19 -21.09 11.61
C ALA A 17 -2.38 -21.13 10.64
N ARG A 18 -3.48 -20.44 10.94
CA ARG A 18 -4.66 -20.31 10.06
C ARG A 18 -4.66 -19.02 9.27
N GLY A 19 -3.56 -18.26 9.31
CA GLY A 19 -3.43 -16.99 8.63
C GLY A 19 -4.22 -15.86 9.26
N ARG A 20 -4.49 -15.91 10.57
CA ARG A 20 -5.28 -14.91 11.26
C ARG A 20 -4.41 -13.97 12.09
N TYR A 21 -4.85 -12.73 12.14
CA TYR A 21 -4.39 -11.66 13.01
C TYR A 21 -5.50 -11.40 14.03
N GLY A 22 -5.50 -12.13 15.13
CA GLY A 22 -6.63 -12.18 16.05
C GLY A 22 -7.90 -12.70 15.37
N ALA A 23 -8.95 -11.88 15.27
CA ALA A 23 -10.20 -12.25 14.60
C ALA A 23 -10.12 -12.10 13.07
N PHE A 24 -9.18 -11.30 12.55
CA PHE A 24 -9.10 -10.92 11.13
C PHE A 24 -8.19 -11.84 10.31
N GLY A 25 -8.28 -11.80 8.98
CA GLY A 25 -7.50 -12.62 8.07
C GLY A 25 -8.18 -13.95 7.71
N GLY A 26 -7.38 -14.99 7.51
CA GLY A 26 -7.85 -16.31 7.10
C GLY A 26 -7.99 -16.46 5.59
N ARG A 27 -8.72 -17.50 5.15
CA ARG A 27 -8.94 -17.86 3.75
C ARG A 27 -10.42 -18.05 3.50
N TYR A 28 -11.02 -17.16 2.73
CA TYR A 28 -12.43 -17.19 2.33
C TYR A 28 -12.51 -17.22 0.80
N VAL A 29 -12.15 -18.36 0.23
CA VAL A 29 -12.02 -18.54 -1.23
C VAL A 29 -12.82 -19.76 -1.69
N PRO A 30 -13.17 -19.83 -2.98
CA PRO A 30 -13.67 -21.07 -3.58
C PRO A 30 -12.66 -22.22 -3.39
N GLU A 31 -13.16 -23.44 -3.21
CA GLU A 31 -12.34 -24.65 -3.01
C GLU A 31 -11.33 -24.88 -4.13
N THR A 32 -11.62 -24.44 -5.34
CA THR A 32 -10.72 -24.53 -6.51
C THR A 32 -9.41 -23.74 -6.33
N LEU A 33 -9.39 -22.69 -5.50
CA LEU A 33 -8.18 -21.92 -5.20
C LEU A 33 -7.39 -22.45 -4.01
N VAL A 34 -7.95 -23.34 -3.20
CA VAL A 34 -7.26 -23.86 -1.99
C VAL A 34 -5.90 -24.51 -2.33
N PRO A 35 -5.80 -25.40 -3.36
CA PRO A 35 -4.50 -25.99 -3.72
C PRO A 35 -3.47 -24.95 -4.18
N ALA A 36 -3.87 -23.89 -4.87
CA ALA A 36 -2.96 -22.82 -5.29
C ALA A 36 -2.45 -22.01 -4.09
N LEU A 37 -3.32 -21.72 -3.12
CA LEU A 37 -2.94 -21.05 -1.88
C LEU A 37 -2.03 -21.92 -0.98
N ASP A 38 -2.25 -23.24 -0.96
CA ASP A 38 -1.39 -24.18 -0.22
C ASP A 38 0.02 -24.24 -0.82
N ARG A 39 0.13 -24.27 -2.16
CA ARG A 39 1.42 -24.16 -2.84
C ARG A 39 2.10 -22.81 -2.56
N LEU A 40 1.33 -21.73 -2.61
CA LEU A 40 1.84 -20.39 -2.30
C LEU A 40 2.33 -20.33 -0.86
N GLN A 41 1.57 -20.83 0.11
CA GLN A 41 1.97 -20.85 1.52
C GLN A 41 3.26 -21.65 1.73
N SER A 42 3.32 -22.85 1.17
CA SER A 42 4.53 -23.68 1.23
C SER A 42 5.74 -22.99 0.61
N GLY A 43 5.52 -22.27 -0.50
CA GLY A 43 6.56 -21.45 -1.13
C GLY A 43 7.00 -20.28 -0.23
N VAL A 44 6.06 -19.57 0.37
CA VAL A 44 6.33 -18.46 1.29
C VAL A 44 7.13 -18.93 2.50
N GLU A 45 6.71 -20.02 3.15
CA GLU A 45 7.37 -20.59 4.32
C GLU A 45 8.81 -21.05 4.02
N ARG A 46 9.03 -21.58 2.81
CA ARG A 46 10.33 -22.03 2.36
C ARG A 46 11.21 -20.86 1.93
N PHE A 47 10.77 -20.07 0.96
CA PHE A 47 11.63 -19.11 0.27
C PHE A 47 11.88 -17.84 1.08
N LEU A 48 10.96 -17.37 1.92
CA LEU A 48 11.23 -16.22 2.78
C LEU A 48 12.35 -16.48 3.81
N LYS A 49 12.65 -17.76 4.11
CA LYS A 49 13.73 -18.16 5.01
C LYS A 49 14.96 -18.67 4.26
N ASP A 50 14.87 -18.84 2.96
CA ASP A 50 15.96 -19.36 2.12
C ASP A 50 17.00 -18.27 1.84
N ALA A 51 18.26 -18.56 2.15
CA ALA A 51 19.35 -17.58 2.03
C ALA A 51 19.62 -17.17 0.58
N GLU A 52 19.46 -18.09 -0.38
CA GLU A 52 19.65 -17.80 -1.80
C GLU A 52 18.55 -16.88 -2.33
N PHE A 53 17.29 -17.16 -1.97
CA PHE A 53 16.16 -16.27 -2.31
C PHE A 53 16.35 -14.88 -1.72
N GLN A 54 16.73 -14.78 -0.44
CA GLN A 54 16.96 -13.49 0.21
C GLN A 54 18.13 -12.72 -0.42
N ALA A 55 19.18 -13.41 -0.83
CA ALA A 55 20.31 -12.80 -1.54
C ALA A 55 19.88 -12.27 -2.92
N GLU A 56 19.14 -13.06 -3.71
CA GLU A 56 18.60 -12.67 -5.01
C GLU A 56 17.62 -11.48 -4.87
N PHE A 57 16.70 -11.56 -3.93
CA PHE A 57 15.75 -10.47 -3.65
C PHE A 57 16.47 -9.18 -3.25
N THR A 58 17.43 -9.27 -2.32
CA THR A 58 18.24 -8.13 -1.88
C THR A 58 19.06 -7.55 -3.03
N HIS A 59 19.61 -8.40 -3.90
CA HIS A 59 20.35 -7.98 -5.09
C HIS A 59 19.45 -7.16 -6.02
N GLU A 60 18.26 -7.66 -6.36
CA GLU A 60 17.31 -6.95 -7.22
C GLU A 60 16.84 -5.63 -6.58
N LEU A 61 16.57 -5.63 -5.29
CA LEU A 61 16.22 -4.42 -4.57
C LEU A 61 17.33 -3.36 -4.64
N LYS A 62 18.58 -3.77 -4.46
CA LYS A 62 19.74 -2.86 -4.43
C LYS A 62 20.13 -2.36 -5.83
N THR A 63 20.24 -3.26 -6.79
CA THR A 63 20.86 -2.95 -8.10
C THR A 63 19.85 -2.49 -9.14
N TRP A 64 18.57 -2.83 -8.95
CA TRP A 64 17.52 -2.50 -9.90
C TRP A 64 16.43 -1.61 -9.33
N ALA A 65 15.93 -1.91 -8.12
CA ALA A 65 14.88 -1.08 -7.51
C ALA A 65 15.41 0.21 -6.84
N GLY A 66 16.72 0.37 -6.71
CA GLY A 66 17.36 1.59 -6.19
C GLY A 66 17.33 1.71 -4.67
N ARG A 67 17.42 0.58 -3.94
CA ARG A 67 17.43 0.59 -2.48
C ARG A 67 18.85 0.61 -1.89
N PRO A 68 19.05 1.14 -0.65
CA PRO A 68 18.02 1.77 0.19
C PRO A 68 17.49 3.08 -0.38
N THR A 69 16.17 3.32 -0.25
CA THR A 69 15.63 4.64 -0.58
C THR A 69 16.08 5.66 0.47
N ALA A 70 16.19 6.92 0.06
CA ALA A 70 16.67 7.95 0.97
C ALA A 70 15.72 8.18 2.16
N LEU A 71 16.29 8.51 3.32
CA LEU A 71 15.63 9.21 4.40
C LEU A 71 16.04 10.69 4.29
N SER A 72 15.07 11.57 4.04
CA SER A 72 15.32 13.01 3.85
C SER A 72 14.76 13.81 5.02
N HIS A 73 15.55 14.67 5.62
CA HIS A 73 15.03 15.70 6.51
C HIS A 73 14.25 16.73 5.69
N ALA A 74 13.11 17.18 6.19
CA ALA A 74 12.25 18.18 5.55
C ALA A 74 12.33 19.51 6.34
N PRO A 75 13.34 20.37 6.08
CA PRO A 75 13.64 21.50 6.96
C PRO A 75 12.58 22.58 6.94
N THR A 76 11.97 22.84 5.80
CA THR A 76 10.94 23.89 5.68
C THR A 76 9.64 23.46 6.33
N LEU A 77 9.20 22.21 6.12
CA LEU A 77 8.06 21.63 6.81
C LEU A 77 8.31 21.55 8.32
N SER A 78 9.52 21.15 8.74
CA SER A 78 9.90 21.09 10.15
C SER A 78 9.74 22.44 10.84
N LYS A 79 10.27 23.50 10.22
CA LYS A 79 10.11 24.86 10.73
C LYS A 79 8.65 25.29 10.77
N ARG A 80 7.90 25.00 9.73
CA ARG A 80 6.51 25.41 9.57
C ARG A 80 5.56 24.71 10.54
N TRP A 81 5.79 23.41 10.80
CA TRP A 81 4.96 22.61 11.70
C TRP A 81 5.44 22.63 13.15
N GLY A 82 6.61 23.21 13.42
CA GLY A 82 7.20 23.19 14.77
C GLY A 82 7.59 21.81 15.27
N ALA A 83 8.03 20.93 14.37
CA ALA A 83 8.37 19.53 14.61
C ALA A 83 9.63 19.15 13.81
N GLU A 84 10.24 18.01 14.06
CA GLU A 84 11.35 17.46 13.28
C GLU A 84 10.81 16.44 12.28
N VAL A 85 10.69 16.81 11.00
CA VAL A 85 10.02 15.99 9.96
C VAL A 85 11.04 15.28 9.08
N TRP A 86 10.92 13.97 9.00
CA TRP A 86 11.72 13.08 8.16
C TRP A 86 10.85 12.31 7.17
N LEU A 87 11.31 12.20 5.93
CA LEU A 87 10.57 11.56 4.83
C LEU A 87 11.29 10.29 4.40
N LYS A 88 10.62 9.14 4.50
CA LYS A 88 11.07 7.90 3.85
C LYS A 88 10.63 7.92 2.39
N ARG A 89 11.59 8.07 1.49
CA ARG A 89 11.42 8.45 0.08
C ARG A 89 11.17 7.25 -0.83
N GLU A 90 10.04 6.56 -0.67
CA GLU A 90 9.64 5.46 -1.57
C GLU A 90 9.23 5.95 -2.97
N ASP A 91 8.98 7.23 -3.14
CA ASP A 91 8.80 7.90 -4.42
C ASP A 91 10.05 7.86 -5.31
N LEU A 92 11.23 7.64 -4.74
CA LEU A 92 12.51 7.49 -5.45
C LEU A 92 12.80 6.03 -5.86
N ALA A 93 12.02 5.06 -5.40
CA ALA A 93 12.18 3.68 -5.83
C ALA A 93 11.83 3.54 -7.33
N HIS A 94 12.42 2.54 -7.99
CA HIS A 94 12.12 2.22 -9.39
C HIS A 94 10.61 2.09 -9.60
N THR A 95 10.11 2.56 -10.73
CA THR A 95 8.70 2.78 -11.09
C THR A 95 7.99 3.91 -10.34
N GLY A 96 8.65 4.55 -9.36
CA GLY A 96 8.16 5.74 -8.67
C GLY A 96 7.27 5.51 -7.47
N ALA A 97 7.27 4.30 -6.90
CA ALA A 97 6.51 3.98 -5.69
C ALA A 97 7.01 2.70 -5.01
N HIS A 98 6.62 2.49 -3.74
CA HIS A 98 6.90 1.30 -2.93
C HIS A 98 6.45 -0.03 -3.56
N LYS A 99 5.54 -0.02 -4.53
CA LYS A 99 4.95 -1.21 -5.15
C LYS A 99 6.00 -2.15 -5.74
N ILE A 100 7.13 -1.62 -6.20
CA ILE A 100 8.20 -2.42 -6.79
C ILE A 100 8.80 -3.44 -5.82
N ASN A 101 8.87 -3.13 -4.52
CA ASN A 101 9.41 -4.05 -3.51
C ASN A 101 8.63 -5.37 -3.48
N ASN A 102 7.31 -5.24 -3.41
CA ASN A 102 6.38 -6.37 -3.42
C ASN A 102 6.39 -7.09 -4.79
N ALA A 103 6.29 -6.33 -5.88
CA ALA A 103 6.20 -6.89 -7.22
C ALA A 103 7.41 -7.75 -7.58
N VAL A 104 8.63 -7.29 -7.29
CA VAL A 104 9.85 -8.06 -7.58
C VAL A 104 9.95 -9.30 -6.70
N GLY A 105 9.63 -9.20 -5.41
CA GLY A 105 9.67 -10.35 -4.50
C GLY A 105 8.66 -11.42 -4.88
N GLN A 106 7.43 -11.05 -5.20
CA GLN A 106 6.41 -11.99 -5.66
C GLN A 106 6.74 -12.59 -7.03
N THR A 107 7.32 -11.82 -7.96
CA THR A 107 7.74 -12.33 -9.27
C THR A 107 8.90 -13.33 -9.16
N LEU A 108 9.86 -13.10 -8.26
CA LEU A 108 10.91 -14.07 -7.93
C LEU A 108 10.31 -15.35 -7.35
N LEU A 109 9.36 -15.21 -6.42
CA LEU A 109 8.64 -16.35 -5.84
C LEU A 109 7.86 -17.11 -6.91
N ALA A 110 7.15 -16.42 -7.80
CA ALA A 110 6.43 -17.02 -8.92
C ALA A 110 7.34 -17.89 -9.80
N LYS A 111 8.52 -17.36 -10.15
CA LYS A 111 9.54 -18.07 -10.92
C LYS A 111 10.04 -19.33 -10.20
N ARG A 112 10.31 -19.24 -8.89
CA ARG A 112 10.71 -20.39 -8.06
C ARG A 112 9.61 -21.45 -7.90
N LEU A 113 8.33 -21.04 -7.98
CA LEU A 113 7.17 -21.92 -7.97
C LEU A 113 6.84 -22.51 -9.36
N GLY A 114 7.57 -22.13 -10.41
CA GLY A 114 7.36 -22.62 -11.77
C GLY A 114 6.17 -22.03 -12.50
N ALA A 115 5.70 -20.85 -12.08
CA ALA A 115 4.63 -20.15 -12.78
C ALA A 115 5.05 -19.81 -14.22
N LYS A 116 4.09 -19.94 -15.14
CA LYS A 116 4.30 -19.68 -16.58
C LYS A 116 3.93 -18.24 -16.95
N ARG A 117 3.09 -17.59 -16.16
CA ARG A 117 2.67 -16.20 -16.33
C ARG A 117 2.32 -15.55 -15.00
N ILE A 118 2.31 -14.24 -15.01
CA ILE A 118 1.85 -13.42 -13.89
C ILE A 118 0.58 -12.71 -14.31
N ILE A 119 -0.38 -12.65 -13.38
CA ILE A 119 -1.50 -11.72 -13.45
C ILE A 119 -1.42 -10.72 -12.31
N ALA A 120 -1.92 -9.52 -12.51
CA ALA A 120 -2.02 -8.48 -11.49
C ALA A 120 -3.29 -7.65 -11.70
N GLU A 121 -3.76 -7.03 -10.64
CA GLU A 121 -4.78 -5.99 -10.66
C GLU A 121 -4.15 -4.62 -10.49
N THR A 122 -4.84 -3.57 -10.93
CA THR A 122 -4.42 -2.20 -10.63
C THR A 122 -5.57 -1.19 -10.73
N GLY A 123 -5.58 -0.18 -9.86
CA GLY A 123 -6.44 1.00 -9.94
C GLY A 123 -5.63 2.20 -10.47
N ALA A 124 -4.82 2.84 -9.62
CA ALA A 124 -3.94 3.96 -10.02
C ALA A 124 -2.85 3.61 -11.06
N GLY A 125 -2.72 2.34 -11.45
CA GLY A 125 -1.72 1.88 -12.42
C GLY A 125 -0.34 1.56 -11.81
N GLN A 126 -0.02 2.02 -10.61
CA GLN A 126 1.32 1.85 -10.03
C GLN A 126 1.68 0.39 -9.76
N HIS A 127 0.74 -0.43 -9.28
CA HIS A 127 0.99 -1.85 -9.08
C HIS A 127 1.13 -2.58 -10.44
N GLY A 128 0.29 -2.23 -11.40
CA GLY A 128 0.39 -2.78 -12.76
C GLY A 128 1.75 -2.48 -13.41
N VAL A 129 2.23 -1.24 -13.32
CA VAL A 129 3.56 -0.86 -13.83
C VAL A 129 4.67 -1.62 -13.09
N ALA A 130 4.60 -1.74 -11.76
CA ALA A 130 5.58 -2.48 -10.99
C ALA A 130 5.59 -3.98 -11.34
N SER A 131 4.41 -4.59 -11.52
CA SER A 131 4.27 -6.00 -11.92
C SER A 131 4.78 -6.24 -13.33
N ALA A 132 4.42 -5.36 -14.28
CA ALA A 132 4.93 -5.42 -15.65
C ALA A 132 6.46 -5.29 -15.70
N ALA A 133 7.02 -4.35 -14.94
CA ALA A 133 8.47 -4.14 -14.85
C ALA A 133 9.20 -5.36 -14.27
N ALA A 134 8.69 -5.92 -13.15
CA ALA A 134 9.26 -7.10 -12.52
C ALA A 134 9.15 -8.34 -13.43
N ALA A 135 8.02 -8.52 -14.10
CA ALA A 135 7.79 -9.60 -15.06
C ALA A 135 8.75 -9.52 -16.24
N ALA A 136 8.89 -8.33 -16.85
CA ALA A 136 9.86 -8.09 -17.92
C ALA A 136 11.31 -8.38 -17.47
N ARG A 137 11.69 -7.91 -16.29
CA ARG A 137 13.02 -8.14 -15.68
C ARG A 137 13.34 -9.63 -15.52
N LEU A 138 12.34 -10.43 -15.13
CA LEU A 138 12.51 -11.83 -14.78
C LEU A 138 12.09 -12.81 -15.89
N GLY A 139 11.62 -12.28 -17.04
CA GLY A 139 11.30 -13.07 -18.24
C GLY A 139 9.97 -13.83 -18.15
N LEU A 140 8.95 -13.27 -17.49
CA LEU A 140 7.63 -13.86 -17.38
C LEU A 140 6.57 -13.03 -18.15
N PRO A 141 5.64 -13.66 -18.89
CA PRO A 141 4.47 -12.94 -19.42
C PRO A 141 3.64 -12.33 -18.30
N CYS A 142 3.09 -11.13 -18.54
CA CYS A 142 2.28 -10.41 -17.56
C CYS A 142 0.95 -9.94 -18.17
N VAL A 143 -0.14 -10.19 -17.46
CA VAL A 143 -1.48 -9.66 -17.77
C VAL A 143 -1.92 -8.79 -16.59
N VAL A 144 -2.35 -7.56 -16.87
CA VAL A 144 -2.81 -6.61 -15.85
C VAL A 144 -4.28 -6.29 -16.08
N TYR A 145 -5.12 -6.59 -15.10
CA TYR A 145 -6.53 -6.21 -15.05
C TYR A 145 -6.67 -4.81 -14.47
N MET A 146 -7.41 -3.95 -15.16
CA MET A 146 -7.61 -2.57 -14.73
C MET A 146 -9.04 -2.14 -15.05
N GLY A 147 -9.73 -1.51 -14.12
CA GLY A 147 -11.07 -1.01 -14.36
C GLY A 147 -11.10 -0.03 -15.53
N ALA A 148 -12.13 -0.12 -16.40
CA ALA A 148 -12.22 0.69 -17.61
C ALA A 148 -12.23 2.21 -17.30
N VAL A 149 -12.80 2.61 -16.16
CA VAL A 149 -12.76 3.99 -15.66
C VAL A 149 -11.33 4.41 -15.33
N ASP A 150 -10.58 3.54 -14.66
CA ASP A 150 -9.19 3.79 -14.28
C ASP A 150 -8.23 3.78 -15.47
N VAL A 151 -8.49 2.95 -16.50
CA VAL A 151 -7.73 2.94 -17.76
C VAL A 151 -7.73 4.33 -18.41
N GLN A 152 -8.87 5.01 -18.41
CA GLN A 152 -8.97 6.37 -18.97
C GLN A 152 -8.26 7.40 -18.09
N ARG A 153 -8.47 7.33 -16.76
CA ARG A 153 -7.88 8.27 -15.79
C ARG A 153 -6.36 8.18 -15.74
N GLN A 154 -5.80 6.99 -15.97
CA GLN A 154 -4.38 6.65 -15.78
C GLN A 154 -3.71 6.19 -17.08
N ALA A 155 -4.12 6.74 -18.23
CA ALA A 155 -3.58 6.40 -19.54
C ALA A 155 -2.04 6.40 -19.63
N PRO A 156 -1.28 7.31 -18.99
CA PRO A 156 0.19 7.24 -18.98
C PRO A 156 0.74 5.96 -18.36
N ASN A 157 0.10 5.43 -17.29
CA ASN A 157 0.53 4.16 -16.68
C ASN A 157 0.15 2.96 -17.55
N VAL A 158 -0.99 3.03 -18.27
CA VAL A 158 -1.36 2.00 -19.26
C VAL A 158 -0.29 1.91 -20.35
N GLY A 159 0.12 3.04 -20.91
CA GLY A 159 1.22 3.09 -21.90
C GLY A 159 2.54 2.53 -21.36
N ARG A 160 2.89 2.80 -20.11
CA ARG A 160 4.08 2.23 -19.45
C ARG A 160 3.99 0.70 -19.34
N MET A 161 2.85 0.15 -18.91
CA MET A 161 2.65 -1.30 -18.81
C MET A 161 2.79 -1.98 -20.16
N GLN A 162 2.19 -1.42 -21.20
CA GLN A 162 2.30 -1.93 -22.58
C GLN A 162 3.73 -1.89 -23.12
N LEU A 163 4.46 -0.78 -22.90
CA LEU A 163 5.87 -0.66 -23.29
C LEU A 163 6.78 -1.66 -22.54
N LEU A 164 6.40 -2.07 -21.33
CA LEU A 164 7.07 -3.11 -20.54
C LEU A 164 6.64 -4.54 -20.98
N GLY A 165 5.82 -4.66 -22.01
CA GLY A 165 5.42 -5.95 -22.58
C GLY A 165 4.21 -6.60 -21.88
N ALA A 166 3.54 -5.91 -20.96
CA ALA A 166 2.33 -6.45 -20.33
C ALA A 166 1.08 -6.24 -21.21
N THR A 167 0.17 -7.19 -21.16
CA THR A 167 -1.18 -7.04 -21.71
C THR A 167 -2.07 -6.38 -20.65
N VAL A 168 -2.64 -5.23 -20.98
CA VAL A 168 -3.62 -4.55 -20.10
C VAL A 168 -5.03 -4.91 -20.57
N VAL A 169 -5.83 -5.48 -19.66
CA VAL A 169 -7.22 -5.89 -19.90
C VAL A 169 -8.17 -4.95 -19.18
N PRO A 170 -8.91 -4.09 -19.92
CA PRO A 170 -9.93 -3.24 -19.33
C PRO A 170 -11.09 -4.07 -18.79
N VAL A 171 -11.49 -3.85 -17.54
CA VAL A 171 -12.62 -4.50 -16.89
C VAL A 171 -13.80 -3.55 -16.88
N THR A 172 -14.89 -3.95 -17.55
CA THR A 172 -16.12 -3.15 -17.71
C THR A 172 -17.26 -3.60 -16.79
N SER A 173 -17.10 -4.72 -16.10
CA SER A 173 -18.08 -5.26 -15.15
C SER A 173 -18.06 -4.51 -13.82
N GLY A 174 -19.15 -4.60 -13.06
CA GLY A 174 -19.26 -3.99 -11.73
C GLY A 174 -19.14 -2.47 -11.79
N ASP A 175 -18.36 -1.90 -10.86
CA ASP A 175 -18.05 -0.47 -10.81
C ASP A 175 -16.95 -0.02 -11.80
N ALA A 176 -16.39 -0.96 -12.56
CA ALA A 176 -15.31 -0.74 -13.51
C ALA A 176 -14.07 -0.02 -12.91
N THR A 177 -13.80 -0.24 -11.62
CA THR A 177 -12.67 0.30 -10.86
C THR A 177 -11.78 -0.82 -10.31
N LEU A 178 -10.91 -0.51 -9.34
CA LEU A 178 -9.96 -1.46 -8.72
C LEU A 178 -10.66 -2.73 -8.19
N ARG A 179 -11.83 -2.61 -7.56
CA ARG A 179 -12.56 -3.78 -7.02
C ARG A 179 -12.92 -4.76 -8.13
N ALA A 180 -13.49 -4.28 -9.22
CA ALA A 180 -13.82 -5.10 -10.37
C ALA A 180 -12.57 -5.75 -11.02
N ALA A 181 -11.46 -5.01 -11.05
CA ALA A 181 -10.18 -5.54 -11.55
C ALA A 181 -9.64 -6.69 -10.67
N ILE A 182 -9.77 -6.61 -9.34
CA ILE A 182 -9.41 -7.71 -8.42
C ILE A 182 -10.31 -8.93 -8.66
N ASP A 183 -11.62 -8.72 -8.79
CA ASP A 183 -12.56 -9.80 -9.01
C ASP A 183 -12.29 -10.54 -10.35
N GLU A 184 -11.91 -9.81 -11.40
CA GLU A 184 -11.54 -10.40 -12.69
C GLU A 184 -10.20 -11.14 -12.63
N ALA A 185 -9.19 -10.57 -11.93
CA ALA A 185 -7.92 -11.25 -11.71
C ALA A 185 -8.12 -12.58 -10.93
N LEU A 186 -8.99 -12.58 -9.92
CA LEU A 186 -9.34 -13.81 -9.19
C LEU A 186 -10.03 -14.83 -10.10
N ARG A 187 -10.90 -14.38 -11.00
CA ARG A 187 -11.62 -15.23 -11.97
C ARG A 187 -10.64 -15.89 -12.97
N ASP A 188 -9.70 -15.12 -13.48
CA ASP A 188 -8.63 -15.65 -14.34
C ASP A 188 -7.75 -16.65 -13.58
N TRP A 189 -7.38 -16.33 -12.33
CA TRP A 189 -6.58 -17.23 -11.51
C TRP A 189 -7.26 -18.59 -11.28
N VAL A 190 -8.58 -18.59 -11.03
CA VAL A 190 -9.37 -19.83 -10.90
C VAL A 190 -9.32 -20.69 -12.19
N SER A 191 -9.22 -20.07 -13.37
CA SER A 191 -9.21 -20.76 -14.65
C SER A 191 -7.93 -21.57 -14.90
N ASP A 192 -6.78 -21.10 -14.41
CA ASP A 192 -5.49 -21.80 -14.47
C ASP A 192 -4.65 -21.54 -13.19
N PRO A 193 -5.03 -22.15 -12.06
CA PRO A 193 -4.37 -21.94 -10.79
C PRO A 193 -2.98 -22.57 -10.70
N ASN A 194 -2.60 -23.43 -11.68
CA ASN A 194 -1.32 -24.12 -11.70
C ASN A 194 -0.25 -23.39 -12.51
N GLY A 195 -0.63 -22.79 -13.64
CA GLY A 195 0.30 -22.05 -14.51
C GLY A 195 0.36 -20.57 -14.22
N THR A 196 -0.61 -20.03 -13.51
CA THR A 196 -0.75 -18.60 -13.23
C THR A 196 -0.35 -18.27 -11.80
N TYR A 197 0.47 -17.23 -11.63
CA TYR A 197 0.73 -16.62 -10.34
C TYR A 197 0.01 -15.27 -10.24
N TYR A 198 -0.81 -15.10 -9.22
CA TYR A 198 -1.44 -13.82 -8.95
C TYR A 198 -0.51 -12.94 -8.11
N ASN A 199 0.07 -11.91 -8.73
CA ASN A 199 0.91 -10.91 -8.08
C ASN A 199 0.03 -9.84 -7.43
N LEU A 200 -0.43 -10.09 -6.20
CA LEU A 200 -1.38 -9.24 -5.51
C LEU A 200 -0.73 -7.96 -4.99
N GLY A 201 -1.35 -6.81 -5.27
CA GLY A 201 -0.74 -5.48 -5.13
C GLY A 201 -0.77 -4.88 -3.73
N SER A 202 -1.43 -5.50 -2.76
CA SER A 202 -1.53 -4.95 -1.42
C SER A 202 -1.54 -6.03 -0.33
N ALA A 203 -1.49 -5.61 0.94
CA ALA A 203 -1.52 -6.50 2.10
C ALA A 203 -2.96 -6.96 2.43
N VAL A 204 -3.73 -7.30 1.40
CA VAL A 204 -5.12 -7.75 1.43
C VAL A 204 -5.26 -9.16 0.85
N GLY A 205 -6.47 -9.65 0.72
CA GLY A 205 -6.71 -10.97 0.13
C GLY A 205 -6.53 -12.14 1.10
N PRO A 206 -6.66 -13.38 0.60
CA PRO A 206 -6.58 -14.56 1.43
C PRO A 206 -5.15 -14.82 1.93
N HIS A 207 -5.00 -15.42 3.10
CA HIS A 207 -3.70 -15.92 3.54
C HIS A 207 -3.11 -16.89 2.48
N PRO A 208 -1.79 -16.75 2.11
CA PRO A 208 -0.74 -16.03 2.82
C PRO A 208 -0.43 -14.60 2.31
N TYR A 209 -1.22 -14.03 1.40
CA TYR A 209 -0.90 -12.74 0.78
C TYR A 209 -0.66 -11.59 1.77
N PRO A 210 -1.49 -11.34 2.81
CA PRO A 210 -1.21 -10.25 3.74
C PRO A 210 0.16 -10.38 4.42
N TYR A 211 0.51 -11.61 4.80
CA TYR A 211 1.82 -11.93 5.38
C TYR A 211 2.97 -11.74 4.39
N LEU A 212 2.85 -12.32 3.19
CA LEU A 212 3.86 -12.23 2.14
C LEU A 212 4.15 -10.77 1.78
N VAL A 213 3.09 -9.99 1.51
CA VAL A 213 3.23 -8.58 1.13
C VAL A 213 3.87 -7.76 2.25
N ARG A 214 3.48 -8.00 3.51
CA ARG A 214 4.12 -7.38 4.68
C ARG A 214 5.62 -7.66 4.71
N GLU A 215 6.03 -8.92 4.59
CA GLU A 215 7.46 -9.29 4.66
C GLU A 215 8.29 -8.64 3.53
N LEU A 216 7.75 -8.60 2.32
CA LEU A 216 8.41 -7.97 1.17
C LEU A 216 8.45 -6.44 1.31
N GLN A 217 7.43 -5.82 1.89
CA GLN A 217 7.38 -4.37 2.11
C GLN A 217 8.11 -3.91 3.37
N ALA A 218 8.37 -4.80 4.33
CA ALA A 218 9.03 -4.45 5.59
C ALA A 218 10.45 -3.89 5.41
N VAL A 219 11.04 -4.02 4.23
CA VAL A 219 12.29 -3.33 3.86
C VAL A 219 12.19 -1.81 4.05
N ILE A 220 11.02 -1.21 3.83
CA ILE A 220 10.75 0.23 4.04
C ILE A 220 11.07 0.62 5.49
N GLY A 221 10.45 -0.05 6.44
CA GLY A 221 10.61 0.26 7.84
C GLY A 221 11.94 -0.19 8.43
N ARG A 222 12.51 -1.33 7.93
CA ARG A 222 13.85 -1.76 8.34
C ARG A 222 14.91 -0.71 8.00
N GLU A 223 14.88 -0.20 6.76
CA GLU A 223 15.77 0.88 6.34
C GLU A 223 15.50 2.18 7.11
N ALA A 224 14.22 2.60 7.19
CA ALA A 224 13.84 3.82 7.87
C ALA A 224 14.30 3.83 9.33
N ARG A 225 14.14 2.69 10.04
CA ARG A 225 14.56 2.55 11.44
C ARG A 225 16.06 2.69 11.60
N ALA A 226 16.86 2.05 10.74
CA ALA A 226 18.31 2.18 10.76
C ALA A 226 18.76 3.61 10.41
N GLN A 227 18.20 4.19 9.36
CA GLN A 227 18.49 5.54 8.90
C GLN A 227 18.10 6.62 9.93
N MET A 228 16.98 6.46 10.66
CA MET A 228 16.60 7.36 11.75
C MET A 228 17.64 7.34 12.88
N LEU A 229 18.10 6.18 13.28
CA LEU A 229 19.15 6.06 14.31
C LEU A 229 20.48 6.66 13.85
N GLU A 230 20.83 6.49 12.58
CA GLU A 230 22.06 7.04 11.99
C GLU A 230 21.99 8.56 11.81
N SER A 231 20.91 9.08 11.23
CA SER A 231 20.81 10.47 10.79
C SER A 231 20.22 11.40 11.85
N ALA A 232 19.27 10.92 12.66
CA ALA A 232 18.58 11.69 13.69
C ALA A 232 19.00 11.30 15.13
N GLY A 233 19.83 10.29 15.28
CA GLY A 233 20.35 9.82 16.57
C GLY A 233 19.32 9.10 17.46
N ALA A 234 18.06 8.99 17.04
CA ALA A 234 16.99 8.33 17.79
C ALA A 234 15.86 7.87 16.87
N LEU A 235 14.97 7.00 17.39
CA LEU A 235 13.74 6.63 16.71
C LEU A 235 12.76 7.81 16.66
N PRO A 236 11.78 7.79 15.72
CA PRO A 236 10.75 8.81 15.66
C PRO A 236 9.75 8.67 16.82
N ASP A 237 9.13 9.77 17.24
CA ASP A 237 7.99 9.75 18.16
C ASP A 237 6.73 9.20 17.46
N ALA A 238 6.60 9.46 16.15
CA ALA A 238 5.53 8.95 15.34
C ALA A 238 6.01 8.53 13.94
N ALA A 239 5.50 7.40 13.43
CA ALA A 239 5.61 6.99 12.04
C ALA A 239 4.22 7.08 11.40
N VAL A 240 4.11 7.85 10.32
CA VAL A 240 2.85 8.18 9.65
C VAL A 240 2.87 7.66 8.22
N ALA A 241 1.81 6.97 7.80
CA ALA A 241 1.67 6.46 6.44
C ALA A 241 0.22 6.50 5.97
N CYS A 242 0.00 6.65 4.66
CA CYS A 242 -1.33 6.55 4.07
C CYS A 242 -1.80 5.09 4.01
N VAL A 243 -3.11 4.86 4.11
CA VAL A 243 -3.73 3.53 4.13
C VAL A 243 -4.91 3.46 3.17
N GLY A 244 -4.74 2.65 2.11
CA GLY A 244 -5.82 2.06 1.33
C GLY A 244 -5.89 0.57 1.69
N GLY A 245 -5.42 -0.34 0.81
CA GLY A 245 -5.18 -1.73 1.24
C GLY A 245 -4.04 -1.88 2.28
N GLY A 246 -3.19 -0.87 2.43
CA GLY A 246 -2.25 -0.70 3.55
C GLY A 246 -0.85 -1.28 3.35
N SER A 247 -0.43 -1.63 2.13
CA SER A 247 0.87 -2.28 1.93
C SER A 247 2.07 -1.40 2.29
N ASN A 248 2.06 -0.11 1.95
CA ASN A 248 3.12 0.81 2.33
C ASN A 248 3.16 1.02 3.86
N ALA A 249 1.99 1.18 4.46
CA ALA A 249 1.86 1.44 5.88
C ALA A 249 2.33 0.25 6.71
N ILE A 250 1.91 -0.99 6.39
CA ILE A 250 2.39 -2.18 7.11
C ILE A 250 3.88 -2.40 6.90
N GLY A 251 4.40 -2.10 5.70
CA GLY A 251 5.83 -2.14 5.39
C GLY A 251 6.65 -1.18 6.26
N LEU A 252 6.13 0.04 6.47
CA LEU A 252 6.75 1.02 7.36
C LEU A 252 6.59 0.62 8.83
N PHE A 253 5.38 0.21 9.27
CA PHE A 253 5.02 0.00 10.66
C PHE A 253 5.62 -1.28 11.26
N HIS A 254 5.67 -2.36 10.47
CA HIS A 254 6.03 -3.68 10.99
C HIS A 254 7.37 -3.70 11.77
N PRO A 255 8.48 -3.11 11.27
CA PRO A 255 9.74 -3.06 12.01
C PRO A 255 9.73 -2.20 13.28
N PHE A 256 8.70 -1.36 13.46
CA PHE A 256 8.50 -0.53 14.67
C PHE A 256 7.47 -1.14 15.64
N LEU A 257 6.88 -2.29 15.34
CA LEU A 257 5.86 -2.89 16.21
C LEU A 257 6.38 -3.14 17.64
N GLY A 258 7.65 -3.53 17.78
CA GLY A 258 8.31 -3.75 19.07
C GLY A 258 8.71 -2.46 19.80
N ASP A 259 8.79 -1.33 19.10
CA ASP A 259 9.18 -0.05 19.68
C ASP A 259 7.93 0.67 20.25
N ALA A 260 7.51 0.30 21.46
CA ALA A 260 6.24 0.77 22.06
C ALA A 260 6.14 2.30 22.22
N ALA A 261 7.27 3.01 22.27
CA ALA A 261 7.33 4.48 22.32
C ALA A 261 6.99 5.13 20.97
N VAL A 262 7.18 4.42 19.85
CA VAL A 262 6.88 4.94 18.51
C VAL A 262 5.38 4.81 18.25
N LYS A 263 4.68 5.93 18.08
CA LYS A 263 3.29 5.95 17.63
C LYS A 263 3.21 5.56 16.16
N LEU A 264 2.27 4.68 15.81
CA LEU A 264 1.98 4.30 14.43
C LEU A 264 0.64 4.92 14.02
N ILE A 265 0.66 5.76 13.00
CA ILE A 265 -0.52 6.53 12.56
C ILE A 265 -0.79 6.22 11.09
N GLY A 266 -1.90 5.54 10.82
CA GLY A 266 -2.40 5.31 9.48
C GLY A 266 -3.41 6.36 9.08
N VAL A 267 -3.31 6.91 7.86
CA VAL A 267 -4.23 7.93 7.37
C VAL A 267 -4.96 7.42 6.14
N GLU A 268 -6.28 7.27 6.27
CA GLU A 268 -7.17 6.77 5.23
C GLU A 268 -7.76 7.92 4.40
N ALA A 269 -8.34 7.58 3.24
CA ALA A 269 -9.04 8.54 2.41
C ALA A 269 -10.45 8.85 2.95
N GLY A 270 -10.61 10.01 3.58
CA GLY A 270 -11.87 10.54 4.06
C GLY A 270 -12.76 11.11 2.95
N GLY A 271 -12.22 11.25 1.73
CA GLY A 271 -12.96 11.63 0.54
C GLY A 271 -13.74 12.94 0.72
N ARG A 272 -15.05 12.87 0.47
CA ARG A 272 -15.99 14.01 0.61
C ARG A 272 -16.64 14.09 2.00
N GLY A 273 -16.46 13.06 2.84
CA GLY A 273 -17.05 13.01 4.18
C GLY A 273 -17.41 11.61 4.67
N ALA A 274 -18.12 11.55 5.81
CA ALA A 274 -18.43 10.30 6.51
C ALA A 274 -19.57 9.46 5.90
N GLY A 275 -20.26 9.96 4.86
CA GLY A 275 -21.36 9.25 4.20
C GLY A 275 -20.90 7.97 3.51
N LEU A 276 -21.78 6.95 3.45
CA LEU A 276 -21.53 5.76 2.63
C LEU A 276 -21.41 6.17 1.15
N GLY A 277 -20.31 5.76 0.50
CA GLY A 277 -20.00 6.15 -0.87
C GLY A 277 -19.22 7.48 -0.99
N ASP A 278 -18.98 8.19 0.10
CA ASP A 278 -18.26 9.46 0.11
C ASP A 278 -16.78 9.33 0.54
N ASN A 279 -16.36 8.17 1.02
CA ASN A 279 -15.01 7.91 1.49
C ASN A 279 -14.53 6.50 1.15
N ALA A 280 -13.26 6.22 1.43
CA ALA A 280 -12.63 4.91 1.35
C ALA A 280 -11.90 4.55 2.66
N ALA A 281 -12.43 4.98 3.81
CA ALA A 281 -11.83 4.86 5.13
C ALA A 281 -12.42 3.66 5.90
N SER A 282 -11.99 2.45 5.53
CA SER A 282 -12.53 1.19 6.06
C SER A 282 -12.23 0.94 7.53
N LEU A 283 -11.12 1.46 8.07
CA LEU A 283 -10.80 1.36 9.50
C LEU A 283 -11.61 2.36 10.33
N THR A 284 -11.89 3.54 9.76
CA THR A 284 -12.63 4.60 10.44
C THR A 284 -14.15 4.33 10.43
N PHE A 285 -14.71 3.91 9.30
CA PHE A 285 -16.16 3.82 9.09
C PHE A 285 -16.67 2.41 8.76
N GLY A 286 -15.76 1.46 8.50
CA GLY A 286 -16.11 0.11 8.09
C GLY A 286 -16.59 -0.78 9.24
N THR A 287 -17.22 -1.87 8.87
CA THR A 287 -17.67 -2.94 9.77
C THR A 287 -17.03 -4.27 9.38
N PRO A 288 -16.93 -5.25 10.30
CA PRO A 288 -16.34 -6.55 10.00
C PRO A 288 -17.10 -7.30 8.90
N GLY A 289 -16.37 -7.83 7.92
CA GLY A 289 -16.94 -8.60 6.81
C GLY A 289 -15.88 -9.33 6.01
N VAL A 290 -16.30 -10.11 5.01
CA VAL A 290 -15.42 -10.82 4.10
C VAL A 290 -15.35 -10.06 2.78
N LEU A 291 -14.13 -9.74 2.33
CA LEU A 291 -13.89 -9.15 1.03
C LEU A 291 -12.70 -9.85 0.38
N GLN A 292 -12.89 -10.30 -0.87
CA GLN A 292 -11.82 -10.86 -1.71
C GLN A 292 -10.92 -11.87 -1.01
N GLY A 293 -11.53 -12.76 -0.24
CA GLY A 293 -10.87 -13.90 0.41
C GLY A 293 -10.32 -13.65 1.82
N SER A 294 -10.57 -12.49 2.42
CA SER A 294 -10.12 -12.16 3.78
C SER A 294 -11.25 -11.60 4.64
N TYR A 295 -11.27 -11.95 5.93
CA TYR A 295 -12.13 -11.30 6.94
C TYR A 295 -11.41 -10.08 7.50
N THR A 296 -12.02 -8.91 7.31
CA THR A 296 -11.41 -7.63 7.68
C THR A 296 -12.48 -6.57 7.97
N LEU A 297 -12.10 -5.29 8.01
CA LEU A 297 -13.05 -4.17 8.04
C LEU A 297 -13.33 -3.71 6.62
N ILE A 298 -14.60 -3.58 6.29
CA ILE A 298 -15.07 -3.22 4.94
C ILE A 298 -16.19 -2.18 5.00
N LEU A 299 -16.25 -1.35 3.95
CA LEU A 299 -17.34 -0.40 3.76
C LEU A 299 -18.53 -1.12 3.15
N GLN A 300 -19.54 -1.39 3.97
CA GLN A 300 -20.75 -2.12 3.59
C GLN A 300 -21.99 -1.51 4.25
N ASP A 301 -23.15 -1.77 3.65
CA ASP A 301 -24.43 -1.37 4.23
C ASP A 301 -24.92 -2.36 5.31
N ALA A 302 -26.08 -2.07 5.85
CA ALA A 302 -26.70 -2.89 6.90
C ALA A 302 -27.06 -4.32 6.44
N PHE A 303 -27.09 -4.57 5.15
CA PHE A 303 -27.34 -5.89 4.55
C PHE A 303 -26.05 -6.63 4.16
N GLY A 304 -24.88 -6.06 4.44
CA GLY A 304 -23.56 -6.64 4.11
C GLY A 304 -23.15 -6.44 2.64
N GLN A 305 -23.83 -5.56 1.90
CA GLN A 305 -23.45 -5.24 0.52
C GLN A 305 -22.30 -4.24 0.53
N VAL A 306 -21.18 -4.61 -0.08
CA VAL A 306 -20.03 -3.73 -0.25
C VAL A 306 -20.45 -2.51 -1.07
N ARG A 307 -20.14 -1.32 -0.54
CA ARG A 307 -20.53 -0.04 -1.14
C ARG A 307 -19.43 0.48 -2.07
N GLU A 308 -19.84 1.30 -3.01
CA GLU A 308 -18.92 2.13 -3.75
C GLU A 308 -18.19 3.07 -2.81
N THR A 309 -16.98 3.45 -3.18
CA THR A 309 -16.10 4.33 -2.43
C THR A 309 -15.80 5.58 -3.23
N HIS A 310 -15.26 6.58 -2.56
CA HIS A 310 -14.75 7.77 -3.21
C HIS A 310 -13.44 8.22 -2.58
N SER A 311 -12.47 8.52 -3.42
CA SER A 311 -11.25 9.23 -3.09
C SER A 311 -10.72 9.94 -4.33
N VAL A 312 -10.17 11.14 -4.17
CA VAL A 312 -9.39 11.82 -5.21
C VAL A 312 -8.13 11.01 -5.56
N SER A 313 -7.69 10.16 -4.65
CA SER A 313 -6.57 9.24 -4.82
C SER A 313 -7.04 7.85 -5.26
N ALA A 314 -6.84 7.51 -6.53
CA ALA A 314 -7.21 6.20 -7.05
C ALA A 314 -6.52 5.02 -6.33
N GLY A 315 -5.33 5.23 -5.74
CA GLY A 315 -4.61 4.19 -5.02
C GLY A 315 -5.13 3.93 -3.61
N LEU A 316 -5.97 4.82 -3.06
CA LEU A 316 -6.64 4.63 -1.77
C LEU A 316 -8.13 4.30 -1.93
N ASP A 317 -8.67 4.37 -3.15
CA ASP A 317 -10.08 4.13 -3.44
C ASP A 317 -10.40 2.63 -3.43
N TYR A 318 -10.61 2.10 -2.22
CA TYR A 318 -10.83 0.68 -1.98
C TYR A 318 -11.72 0.45 -0.75
N SER A 319 -12.69 -0.45 -0.87
CA SER A 319 -13.74 -0.68 0.13
C SER A 319 -13.30 -1.53 1.34
N GLY A 320 -12.03 -1.91 1.45
CA GLY A 320 -11.51 -2.76 2.52
C GLY A 320 -10.08 -2.41 2.89
N VAL A 321 -9.51 -3.15 3.84
CA VAL A 321 -8.16 -2.93 4.34
C VAL A 321 -7.48 -4.25 4.68
N GLY A 322 -6.16 -4.25 4.76
CA GLY A 322 -5.38 -5.40 5.22
C GLY A 322 -5.79 -5.86 6.63
N PRO A 323 -5.96 -7.18 6.84
CA PRO A 323 -6.45 -7.71 8.12
C PRO A 323 -5.48 -7.42 9.29
N GLU A 324 -4.20 -7.27 9.03
CA GLU A 324 -3.22 -6.89 10.05
C GLU A 324 -3.46 -5.45 10.54
N HIS A 325 -3.85 -4.52 9.67
CA HIS A 325 -4.23 -3.16 10.07
C HIS A 325 -5.47 -3.16 10.97
N ALA A 326 -6.49 -3.94 10.62
CA ALA A 326 -7.68 -4.10 11.46
C ALA A 326 -7.33 -4.65 12.86
N TYR A 327 -6.39 -5.59 12.93
CA TYR A 327 -5.87 -6.12 14.19
C TYR A 327 -5.06 -5.06 14.96
N LEU A 328 -4.15 -4.33 14.32
CA LEU A 328 -3.35 -3.28 14.95
C LEU A 328 -4.20 -2.16 15.53
N MET A 329 -5.28 -1.78 14.84
CA MET A 329 -6.26 -0.84 15.34
C MET A 329 -6.96 -1.40 16.58
N LYS A 330 -7.51 -2.61 16.49
CA LYS A 330 -8.27 -3.23 17.59
C LYS A 330 -7.41 -3.51 18.83
N SER A 331 -6.15 -3.82 18.65
CA SER A 331 -5.19 -4.00 19.76
C SER A 331 -4.68 -2.69 20.36
N GLY A 332 -4.97 -1.54 19.73
CA GLY A 332 -4.47 -0.23 20.13
C GLY A 332 -2.98 -0.01 19.86
N ARG A 333 -2.35 -0.87 19.01
CA ARG A 333 -0.93 -0.68 18.63
C ARG A 333 -0.75 0.42 17.60
N ALA A 334 -1.71 0.60 16.70
CA ALA A 334 -1.73 1.69 15.74
C ALA A 334 -3.05 2.46 15.84
N VAL A 335 -2.99 3.74 15.52
CA VAL A 335 -4.14 4.64 15.43
C VAL A 335 -4.42 4.92 13.97
N TYR A 336 -5.69 4.96 13.60
CA TYR A 336 -6.10 5.27 12.24
C TYR A 336 -7.04 6.46 12.25
N GLU A 337 -6.84 7.31 11.27
CA GLU A 337 -7.59 8.54 11.06
C GLU A 337 -7.80 8.75 9.56
N SER A 338 -8.65 9.68 9.18
CA SER A 338 -8.90 9.99 7.78
C SER A 338 -8.57 11.45 7.45
N ALA A 339 -8.23 11.70 6.19
CA ALA A 339 -8.09 13.03 5.60
C ALA A 339 -9.07 13.15 4.42
N THR A 340 -9.75 14.28 4.32
CA THR A 340 -10.59 14.60 3.17
C THR A 340 -9.75 14.85 1.92
N ASP A 341 -10.40 14.85 0.75
CA ASP A 341 -9.73 15.15 -0.52
C ASP A 341 -9.07 16.55 -0.49
N ASP A 342 -9.75 17.57 0.04
CA ASP A 342 -9.21 18.92 0.15
C ASP A 342 -8.02 19.00 1.11
N GLU A 343 -8.09 18.32 2.27
CA GLU A 343 -6.99 18.26 3.23
C GLU A 343 -5.76 17.58 2.66
N ALA A 344 -5.95 16.51 1.90
CA ALA A 344 -4.86 15.81 1.22
C ALA A 344 -4.23 16.68 0.12
N LEU A 345 -5.04 17.31 -0.72
CA LEU A 345 -4.56 18.19 -1.79
C LEU A 345 -3.82 19.42 -1.24
N ASP A 346 -4.29 20.00 -0.14
CA ASP A 346 -3.61 21.11 0.55
C ASP A 346 -2.23 20.68 1.08
N ALA A 347 -2.16 19.52 1.74
CA ALA A 347 -0.91 18.98 2.24
C ALA A 347 0.09 18.62 1.11
N LEU A 348 -0.41 18.16 -0.06
CA LEU A 348 0.40 17.94 -1.25
C LEU A 348 1.01 19.25 -1.74
N ALA A 349 0.18 20.28 -1.90
CA ALA A 349 0.61 21.60 -2.36
C ALA A 349 1.64 22.23 -1.39
N GLU A 350 1.44 22.04 -0.08
CA GLU A 350 2.37 22.51 0.95
C GLU A 350 3.71 21.79 0.82
N CYS A 351 3.74 20.46 0.73
CA CYS A 351 4.96 19.68 0.54
C CYS A 351 5.71 20.11 -0.72
N ALA A 352 5.01 20.23 -1.85
CA ALA A 352 5.61 20.62 -3.12
C ALA A 352 6.27 22.01 -3.04
N LYS A 353 5.60 22.99 -2.45
CA LYS A 353 6.11 24.36 -2.29
C LYS A 353 7.24 24.48 -1.26
N CYS A 354 7.19 23.68 -0.19
CA CYS A 354 8.15 23.78 0.90
C CYS A 354 9.43 22.99 0.64
N GLU A 355 9.31 21.79 0.09
CA GLU A 355 10.44 20.85 -0.03
C GLU A 355 10.85 20.56 -1.48
N GLY A 356 10.11 21.08 -2.48
CA GLY A 356 10.36 20.75 -3.89
C GLY A 356 10.07 19.28 -4.22
N ILE A 357 9.25 18.61 -3.42
CA ILE A 357 8.87 17.21 -3.60
C ILE A 357 7.40 17.18 -4.00
N LEU A 358 7.08 16.58 -5.14
CA LEU A 358 5.71 16.34 -5.57
C LEU A 358 5.30 14.90 -5.17
N PRO A 359 4.69 14.72 -3.99
CA PRO A 359 4.26 13.40 -3.56
C PRO A 359 3.01 12.97 -4.33
N ALA A 360 2.79 11.65 -4.43
CA ALA A 360 1.51 11.13 -4.92
C ALA A 360 0.36 11.57 -4.00
N ILE A 361 -0.85 11.70 -4.55
CA ILE A 361 -2.05 12.07 -3.76
C ILE A 361 -2.26 11.07 -2.61
N GLU A 362 -1.92 9.80 -2.81
CA GLU A 362 -1.90 8.80 -1.74
C GLU A 362 -1.04 9.26 -0.56
N SER A 363 0.21 9.63 -0.84
CA SER A 363 1.16 10.06 0.19
C SER A 363 0.74 11.34 0.89
N ALA A 364 0.02 12.22 0.20
CA ALA A 364 -0.48 13.49 0.73
C ALA A 364 -1.35 13.32 1.98
N HIS A 365 -2.13 12.23 2.07
CA HIS A 365 -2.89 11.88 3.27
C HIS A 365 -1.97 11.71 4.49
N ALA A 366 -0.81 11.04 4.31
CA ALA A 366 0.18 10.90 5.39
C ALA A 366 0.82 12.24 5.78
N PHE A 367 1.06 13.14 4.83
CA PHE A 367 1.55 14.49 5.13
C PHE A 367 0.53 15.29 5.96
N PHE A 368 -0.76 15.20 5.62
CA PHE A 368 -1.82 15.83 6.42
C PHE A 368 -1.85 15.26 7.85
N GLY A 369 -1.84 13.95 8.03
CA GLY A 369 -1.82 13.32 9.36
C GLY A 369 -0.58 13.71 10.17
N ALA A 370 0.59 13.79 9.53
CA ALA A 370 1.82 14.24 10.17
C ALA A 370 1.73 15.70 10.64
N ARG A 371 1.19 16.60 9.80
CA ARG A 371 0.92 18.00 10.15
C ARG A 371 -0.02 18.12 11.35
N ARG A 372 -1.10 17.31 11.35
CA ARG A 372 -2.07 17.26 12.44
C ARG A 372 -1.45 16.75 13.75
N TYR A 373 -0.59 15.73 13.67
CA TYR A 373 0.15 15.23 14.82
C TYR A 373 1.13 16.30 15.37
N ALA A 374 1.88 16.96 14.50
CA ALA A 374 2.81 18.04 14.86
C ALA A 374 2.12 19.18 15.63
N ALA A 375 0.91 19.58 15.20
CA ALA A 375 0.14 20.66 15.83
C ALA A 375 -0.19 20.39 17.31
N THR A 376 -0.27 19.12 17.71
CA THR A 376 -0.57 18.70 19.09
C THR A 376 0.67 18.20 19.84
N HIS A 377 1.80 18.04 19.15
CA HIS A 377 3.05 17.54 19.72
C HIS A 377 4.25 18.38 19.23
N PRO A 378 4.36 19.66 19.69
CA PRO A 378 5.46 20.52 19.29
C PRO A 378 6.82 19.90 19.60
N GLY A 379 7.77 20.00 18.68
CA GLY A 379 9.11 19.42 18.79
C GLY A 379 9.19 17.92 18.56
N ALA A 380 8.08 17.22 18.28
CA ALA A 380 8.09 15.78 18.00
C ALA A 380 8.90 15.47 16.75
N ARG A 381 9.60 14.32 16.76
CA ARG A 381 10.26 13.75 15.60
C ARG A 381 9.28 12.85 14.85
N ILE A 382 8.96 13.19 13.59
CA ILE A 382 7.93 12.55 12.79
C ILE A 382 8.55 11.94 11.55
N LEU A 383 8.34 10.64 11.36
CA LEU A 383 8.70 9.92 10.15
C LEU A 383 7.48 9.79 9.26
N VAL A 384 7.52 10.34 8.06
CA VAL A 384 6.44 10.27 7.07
C VAL A 384 6.84 9.33 5.93
N GLY A 385 5.98 8.36 5.63
CA GLY A 385 6.12 7.51 4.45
C GLY A 385 5.70 8.24 3.18
N CYS A 386 6.64 8.71 2.36
CA CYS A 386 6.38 9.22 1.01
C CYS A 386 6.29 8.03 0.05
N SER A 387 5.12 7.42 -0.06
CA SER A 387 4.89 6.10 -0.66
C SER A 387 5.03 6.05 -2.18
N GLY A 388 4.91 7.21 -2.85
CA GLY A 388 5.04 7.33 -4.30
C GLY A 388 5.09 8.78 -4.77
N ARG A 389 5.50 8.98 -6.04
CA ARG A 389 5.60 10.30 -6.67
C ARG A 389 4.31 10.72 -7.37
N GLY A 390 4.09 12.04 -7.44
CA GLY A 390 2.86 12.64 -7.95
C GLY A 390 2.81 12.88 -9.46
N ASP A 391 3.85 12.54 -10.22
CA ASP A 391 3.84 12.74 -11.68
C ASP A 391 2.66 12.07 -12.39
N LYS A 392 2.20 10.95 -11.86
CA LYS A 392 1.04 10.23 -12.36
C LYS A 392 -0.29 10.98 -12.16
N ASP A 393 -0.32 11.89 -11.20
CA ASP A 393 -1.54 12.57 -10.74
C ASP A 393 -1.72 13.96 -11.38
N MET A 394 -0.80 14.37 -12.28
CA MET A 394 -0.79 15.72 -12.83
C MET A 394 -2.11 16.11 -13.52
N SER A 395 -2.80 15.19 -14.18
CA SER A 395 -4.12 15.48 -14.79
C SER A 395 -5.18 15.85 -13.74
N ILE A 396 -5.18 15.16 -12.59
CA ILE A 396 -6.06 15.44 -11.46
C ILE A 396 -5.65 16.77 -10.81
N LEU A 397 -4.36 16.97 -10.56
CA LEU A 397 -3.83 18.17 -9.91
C LEU A 397 -4.08 19.42 -10.75
N GLN A 398 -3.98 19.33 -12.07
CA GLN A 398 -4.33 20.42 -12.98
C GLN A 398 -5.81 20.81 -12.89
N SER A 399 -6.69 19.82 -12.82
CA SER A 399 -8.13 20.08 -12.73
C SER A 399 -8.61 20.52 -11.34
N THR A 400 -7.88 20.24 -10.27
CA THR A 400 -8.24 20.54 -8.88
C THR A 400 -7.49 21.75 -8.32
N LEU A 401 -6.14 21.68 -8.26
CA LEU A 401 -5.31 22.70 -7.60
C LEU A 401 -4.92 23.86 -8.54
N LEU A 402 -4.80 23.61 -9.85
CA LEU A 402 -4.31 24.59 -10.82
C LEU A 402 -5.44 25.28 -11.61
N LYS A 403 -6.69 25.11 -11.21
CA LYS A 403 -7.87 25.77 -11.85
C LYS A 403 -7.74 27.27 -12.01
N VAL A 404 -6.98 27.94 -11.13
CA VAL A 404 -6.77 29.39 -11.14
C VAL A 404 -5.91 29.87 -12.32
N PHE A 405 -5.25 28.97 -13.04
CA PHE A 405 -4.35 29.32 -14.17
C PHE A 405 -5.00 29.14 -15.56
N HIS A 406 -6.28 28.83 -15.62
CA HIS A 406 -7.02 28.60 -16.88
C HIS A 406 -8.04 29.69 -17.20
N GLU A 407 -7.94 30.89 -16.62
CA GLU A 407 -8.60 32.03 -17.24
C GLU A 407 -7.76 32.46 -18.45
N PRO A 408 -8.31 32.44 -19.68
CA PRO A 408 -7.61 32.96 -20.84
C PRO A 408 -7.40 34.46 -20.66
N VAL A 409 -6.14 34.90 -20.82
CA VAL A 409 -5.78 36.31 -20.96
C VAL A 409 -6.41 36.88 -22.22
#